data_3b520cceea239a28d0737500002f237e
#
_entry.id   3b520cceea239a28d0737500002f237e
#
_cell.length_a   1.000
_cell.length_b   1.000
_cell.length_c   1.000
_cell.angle_alpha   90.00
_cell.angle_beta   90.00
_cell.angle_gamma   90.00
#
_symmetry.space_group_name_H-M   'P 1'
#
loop_
_entity.id
_entity.type
_entity.pdbx_description
1 polymer ?
#
loop_
_entity_poly.entity_id
_entity_poly.type
_entity_poly.pdbx_seq_one_letter_code
_entity_poly.pdbx_strand_id
1 'polypeptide(L)'
;MNYKRIDWVDVAKGIVMILVIVVHAEEHFMPGTLVSTKIPIYTFHMPLFFFMSGYLFSMKNSFKEFLKNKCRRILIPYVCLGVLLALFNAFWSGRNPFGDPWFQPGVFFGSLWGLLAQKRLWTLWFIACLFWLNILFYTIVRLTKSEKIRAAVVAILAAAGIIYYKMGGAALIWNVDVCFTALPFFYVGYLCRKTDFVNRYILFAKYKWGMFVGFILLDVVATLVNYNLTGQFLEFFGCQYGIAVLTYIGAFAGIFAMIILSDACHGLKPLKYIGENSMIFYAWHQTMLLPVIEVLYQKVDLFQSDWVLGGEYYARFLLATLLCLVMSAILNEIICRLKLGFMVGK
;
A
#
# COMPACT_ATOMS: atom_id res chain seq x y z
N MET A 1 20.45 -17.56 6.62
CA MET A 1 21.15 -16.78 5.60
C MET A 1 20.66 -15.34 5.68
N ASN A 2 21.52 -14.42 6.12
CA ASN A 2 21.22 -13.00 6.07
C ASN A 2 21.15 -12.58 4.60
N TYR A 3 19.94 -12.40 4.06
CA TYR A 3 19.78 -11.72 2.76
C TYR A 3 20.29 -10.30 2.94
N LYS A 4 21.33 -9.94 2.18
CA LYS A 4 21.80 -8.56 2.13
C LYS A 4 20.59 -7.71 1.71
N ARG A 5 20.14 -6.83 2.58
CA ARG A 5 19.04 -5.90 2.28
C ARG A 5 19.39 -5.07 1.05
N ILE A 6 18.39 -4.74 0.26
CA ILE A 6 18.55 -3.93 -0.94
C ILE A 6 18.09 -2.54 -0.58
N ASP A 7 19.02 -1.63 -0.37
CA ASP A 7 18.75 -0.32 0.22
C ASP A 7 17.68 0.48 -0.54
N TRP A 8 17.73 0.52 -1.87
CA TRP A 8 16.72 1.24 -2.65
C TRP A 8 15.29 0.69 -2.45
N VAL A 9 15.14 -0.61 -2.17
CA VAL A 9 13.81 -1.21 -1.91
C VAL A 9 13.20 -0.69 -0.61
N ASP A 10 14.00 -0.58 0.44
CA ASP A 10 13.50 -0.07 1.72
C ASP A 10 13.24 1.44 1.62
N VAL A 11 14.09 2.18 0.92
CA VAL A 11 13.87 3.62 0.67
C VAL A 11 12.62 3.85 -0.20
N ALA A 12 12.40 3.03 -1.25
CA ALA A 12 11.20 3.12 -2.08
C ALA A 12 9.93 2.92 -1.27
N LYS A 13 9.90 1.90 -0.39
CA LYS A 13 8.77 1.70 0.54
C LYS A 13 8.57 2.93 1.45
N GLY A 14 9.66 3.53 1.94
CA GLY A 14 9.60 4.72 2.79
C GLY A 14 9.01 5.92 2.08
N ILE A 15 9.49 6.23 0.87
CA ILE A 15 8.96 7.32 0.04
C ILE A 15 7.47 7.11 -0.23
N VAL A 16 7.11 5.91 -0.71
CA VAL A 16 5.72 5.62 -1.09
C VAL A 16 4.82 5.58 0.15
N MET A 17 5.31 5.14 1.30
CA MET A 17 4.53 5.18 2.53
C MET A 17 4.22 6.61 2.98
N ILE A 18 5.17 7.55 2.81
CA ILE A 18 4.91 8.96 3.05
C ILE A 18 3.84 9.48 2.09
N LEU A 19 3.93 9.17 0.80
CA LEU A 19 2.92 9.57 -0.19
C LEU A 19 1.53 9.01 0.13
N VAL A 20 1.44 7.75 0.58
CA VAL A 20 0.19 7.14 1.07
C VAL A 20 -0.41 7.93 2.23
N ILE A 21 0.40 8.28 3.23
CA ILE A 21 -0.08 9.04 4.40
C ILE A 21 -0.49 10.46 3.98
N VAL A 22 0.29 11.12 3.12
CA VAL A 22 -0.05 12.45 2.57
C VAL A 22 -1.43 12.44 1.93
N VAL A 23 -1.67 11.51 1.01
CA VAL A 23 -2.94 11.45 0.27
C VAL A 23 -4.12 11.13 1.19
N HIS A 24 -3.95 10.21 2.14
CA HIS A 24 -5.03 9.91 3.09
C HIS A 24 -5.25 11.01 4.12
N ALA A 25 -4.21 11.75 4.53
CA ALA A 25 -4.36 12.94 5.36
C ALA A 25 -5.11 14.05 4.61
N GLU A 26 -4.78 14.22 3.33
CA GLU A 26 -5.46 15.16 2.46
C GLU A 26 -6.96 14.79 2.30
N GLU A 27 -7.28 13.52 2.00
CA GLU A 27 -8.65 13.05 1.93
C GLU A 27 -9.44 13.23 3.24
N HIS A 28 -8.77 12.98 4.37
CA HIS A 28 -9.41 13.05 5.68
C HIS A 28 -9.72 14.49 6.11
N PHE A 29 -8.77 15.40 5.90
CA PHE A 29 -8.90 16.80 6.35
C PHE A 29 -9.47 17.74 5.29
N MET A 30 -9.55 17.31 4.04
CA MET A 30 -9.86 18.14 2.90
C MET A 30 -10.69 17.41 1.84
N PRO A 31 -11.85 16.87 2.21
CA PRO A 31 -12.66 16.09 1.28
C PRO A 31 -13.11 16.97 0.10
N GLY A 32 -12.86 16.51 -1.11
CA GLY A 32 -13.39 17.10 -2.36
C GLY A 32 -12.44 17.98 -3.15
N THR A 33 -11.19 18.23 -2.71
CA THR A 33 -10.32 19.24 -3.32
C THR A 33 -9.29 18.72 -4.31
N LEU A 34 -8.93 17.46 -4.33
CA LEU A 34 -7.71 17.02 -5.01
C LEU A 34 -7.83 15.77 -5.87
N VAL A 35 -8.53 15.93 -6.95
CA VAL A 35 -8.47 14.99 -8.07
C VAL A 35 -7.07 14.97 -8.71
N SER A 36 -6.35 16.10 -8.74
CA SER A 36 -5.13 16.24 -9.55
C SER A 36 -3.87 15.62 -8.98
N THR A 37 -3.61 15.74 -7.66
CA THR A 37 -2.40 15.17 -7.04
C THR A 37 -2.59 13.73 -6.58
N LYS A 38 -3.77 13.40 -6.07
CA LYS A 38 -4.16 12.06 -5.66
C LYS A 38 -4.04 11.05 -6.80
N ILE A 39 -4.56 11.40 -7.99
CA ILE A 39 -4.72 10.48 -9.10
C ILE A 39 -3.39 9.85 -9.55
N PRO A 40 -2.31 10.61 -9.86
CA PRO A 40 -1.04 10.01 -10.23
C PRO A 40 -0.43 9.14 -9.11
N ILE A 41 -0.51 9.58 -7.86
CA ILE A 41 0.03 8.82 -6.72
C ILE A 41 -0.70 7.48 -6.58
N TYR A 42 -2.02 7.46 -6.69
CA TYR A 42 -2.82 6.24 -6.62
C TYR A 42 -2.47 5.24 -7.72
N THR A 43 -2.03 5.72 -8.88
CA THR A 43 -1.70 4.86 -10.01
C THR A 43 -0.52 3.95 -9.72
N PHE A 44 0.47 4.37 -8.92
CA PHE A 44 1.67 3.56 -8.70
C PHE A 44 1.92 3.13 -7.24
N HIS A 45 1.32 3.76 -6.23
CA HIS A 45 1.72 3.52 -4.83
C HIS A 45 1.47 2.07 -4.37
N MET A 46 0.28 1.51 -4.59
CA MET A 46 0.01 0.10 -4.27
C MET A 46 0.68 -0.86 -5.25
N PRO A 47 0.66 -0.60 -6.59
CA PRO A 47 1.46 -1.35 -7.55
C PRO A 47 2.92 -1.51 -7.19
N LEU A 48 3.57 -0.47 -6.65
CA LEU A 48 4.98 -0.55 -6.24
C LEU A 48 5.18 -1.56 -5.09
N PHE A 49 4.28 -1.62 -4.11
CA PHE A 49 4.38 -2.63 -3.05
C PHE A 49 4.21 -4.06 -3.59
N PHE A 50 3.32 -4.28 -4.54
CA PHE A 50 3.19 -5.57 -5.22
C PHE A 50 4.43 -5.91 -6.04
N PHE A 51 4.97 -4.95 -6.80
CA PHE A 51 6.20 -5.10 -7.54
C PHE A 51 7.38 -5.45 -6.63
N MET A 52 7.58 -4.72 -5.53
CA MET A 52 8.66 -5.00 -4.58
C MET A 52 8.53 -6.38 -3.93
N SER A 53 7.30 -6.83 -3.65
CA SER A 53 7.07 -8.17 -3.14
C SER A 53 7.46 -9.25 -4.15
N GLY A 54 7.19 -9.04 -5.43
CA GLY A 54 7.65 -9.88 -6.53
C GLY A 54 9.17 -9.83 -6.70
N TYR A 55 9.77 -8.64 -6.64
CA TYR A 55 11.21 -8.46 -6.72
C TYR A 55 11.97 -9.19 -5.60
N LEU A 56 11.38 -9.29 -4.42
CA LEU A 56 11.94 -10.01 -3.27
C LEU A 56 11.48 -11.48 -3.19
N PHE A 57 10.69 -11.95 -4.16
CA PHE A 57 10.18 -13.32 -4.16
C PHE A 57 11.29 -14.34 -4.41
N SER A 58 11.23 -15.47 -3.67
CA SER A 58 12.21 -16.56 -3.80
C SER A 58 11.55 -17.93 -3.62
N MET A 59 11.91 -18.86 -4.48
CA MET A 59 11.46 -20.26 -4.50
C MET A 59 12.44 -21.24 -3.84
N LYS A 60 13.39 -20.76 -3.03
CA LYS A 60 14.47 -21.60 -2.48
C LYS A 60 14.00 -22.65 -1.46
N ASN A 61 12.79 -22.45 -0.90
CA ASN A 61 12.25 -23.29 0.16
C ASN A 61 11.15 -24.22 -0.37
N SER A 62 10.90 -25.31 0.37
CA SER A 62 9.71 -26.14 0.16
C SER A 62 8.44 -25.31 0.34
N PHE A 63 7.29 -25.77 -0.21
CA PHE A 63 6.02 -25.08 -0.04
C PHE A 63 5.65 -24.87 1.43
N LYS A 64 5.89 -25.90 2.27
CA LYS A 64 5.62 -25.82 3.72
C LYS A 64 6.43 -24.73 4.40
N GLU A 65 7.72 -24.62 4.11
CA GLU A 65 8.57 -23.56 4.65
C GLU A 65 8.22 -22.18 4.09
N PHE A 66 7.91 -22.11 2.80
CA PHE A 66 7.44 -20.88 2.17
C PHE A 66 6.16 -20.38 2.86
N LEU A 67 5.15 -21.24 3.01
CA LEU A 67 3.89 -20.91 3.67
C LEU A 67 4.10 -20.49 5.13
N LYS A 68 4.90 -21.27 5.91
CA LYS A 68 5.26 -20.91 7.29
C LYS A 68 5.87 -19.52 7.38
N ASN A 69 6.79 -19.17 6.46
CA ASN A 69 7.42 -17.87 6.43
C ASN A 69 6.41 -16.75 6.08
N LYS A 70 5.49 -16.99 5.14
CA LYS A 70 4.45 -16.01 4.80
C LYS A 70 3.42 -15.84 5.92
N CYS A 71 3.02 -16.92 6.58
CA CYS A 71 2.18 -16.84 7.77
C CYS A 71 2.85 -15.98 8.86
N ARG A 72 4.12 -16.23 9.16
CA ARG A 72 4.84 -15.48 10.20
C ARG A 72 5.00 -13.99 9.85
N ARG A 73 5.30 -13.67 8.58
CA ARG A 73 5.65 -12.29 8.16
C ARG A 73 4.48 -11.45 7.68
N ILE A 74 3.35 -12.07 7.32
CA ILE A 74 2.19 -11.38 6.74
C ILE A 74 0.93 -11.69 7.55
N LEU A 75 0.61 -12.97 7.76
CA LEU A 75 -0.66 -13.38 8.37
C LEU A 75 -0.71 -13.08 9.88
N ILE A 76 0.36 -13.37 10.64
CA ILE A 76 0.42 -13.04 12.07
C ILE A 76 0.32 -11.51 12.27
N PRO A 77 1.10 -10.66 11.59
CA PRO A 77 0.90 -9.21 11.64
C PRO A 77 -0.52 -8.78 11.28
N TYR A 78 -1.09 -9.34 10.23
CA TYR A 78 -2.47 -9.06 9.84
C TYR A 78 -3.46 -9.27 10.99
N VAL A 79 -3.39 -10.44 11.64
CA VAL A 79 -4.27 -10.77 12.76
C VAL A 79 -4.01 -9.86 13.97
N CYS A 80 -2.75 -9.69 14.37
CA CYS A 80 -2.39 -8.87 15.53
C CYS A 80 -2.81 -7.40 15.35
N LEU A 81 -2.45 -6.80 14.22
CA LEU A 81 -2.79 -5.42 13.91
C LEU A 81 -4.30 -5.24 13.75
N GLY A 82 -4.98 -6.22 13.14
CA GLY A 82 -6.43 -6.21 12.99
C GLY A 82 -7.19 -6.31 14.31
N VAL A 83 -6.74 -7.14 15.24
CA VAL A 83 -7.34 -7.23 16.58
C VAL A 83 -7.16 -5.92 17.34
N LEU A 84 -5.97 -5.30 17.24
CA LEU A 84 -5.73 -3.98 17.85
C LEU A 84 -6.63 -2.89 17.25
N LEU A 85 -6.84 -2.89 15.94
CA LEU A 85 -7.78 -1.97 15.30
C LEU A 85 -9.23 -2.26 15.71
N ALA A 86 -9.62 -3.52 15.86
CA ALA A 86 -10.95 -3.88 16.35
C ALA A 86 -11.19 -3.38 17.78
N LEU A 87 -10.19 -3.52 18.65
CA LEU A 87 -10.22 -2.96 20.00
C LEU A 87 -10.31 -1.44 19.97
N PHE A 88 -9.44 -0.78 19.22
CA PHE A 88 -9.48 0.67 19.04
C PHE A 88 -10.85 1.15 18.59
N ASN A 89 -11.43 0.55 17.54
CA ASN A 89 -12.73 0.94 17.01
C ASN A 89 -13.87 0.71 18.02
N ALA A 90 -13.81 -0.35 18.83
CA ALA A 90 -14.81 -0.63 19.85
C ALA A 90 -14.83 0.44 20.95
N PHE A 91 -13.66 0.97 21.34
CA PHE A 91 -13.56 2.09 22.27
C PHE A 91 -13.84 3.43 21.58
N TRP A 92 -13.39 3.60 20.34
CA TRP A 92 -13.56 4.84 19.61
C TRP A 92 -15.02 5.13 19.25
N SER A 93 -15.77 4.12 18.83
CA SER A 93 -17.20 4.25 18.48
C SER A 93 -18.11 4.45 19.69
N GLY A 94 -17.68 3.99 20.87
CA GLY A 94 -18.38 4.26 22.14
C GLY A 94 -18.13 5.68 22.68
N ARG A 95 -17.25 6.46 22.07
CA ARG A 95 -16.94 7.82 22.49
C ARG A 95 -18.13 8.74 22.19
N ASN A 96 -18.92 9.02 23.21
CA ASN A 96 -19.99 10.00 23.17
C ASN A 96 -19.49 11.31 23.77
N PRO A 97 -19.66 12.49 23.15
CA PRO A 97 -19.34 13.79 23.72
C PRO A 97 -20.07 14.06 25.06
N PHE A 98 -21.22 13.41 25.29
CA PHE A 98 -22.12 13.59 26.44
C PHE A 98 -22.23 12.35 27.29
N GLY A 99 -21.44 11.31 27.11
CA GLY A 99 -21.52 10.05 27.84
C GLY A 99 -20.18 9.37 28.05
N ASP A 100 -20.18 8.32 28.87
CA ASP A 100 -18.98 7.55 29.17
C ASP A 100 -18.46 6.79 27.91
N PRO A 101 -17.17 6.86 27.66
CA PRO A 101 -16.55 6.12 26.52
C PRO A 101 -16.43 4.65 26.93
N TRP A 102 -17.46 3.87 26.67
CA TRP A 102 -17.41 2.46 26.96
C TRP A 102 -17.17 1.61 25.74
N PHE A 103 -16.55 0.46 26.00
CA PHE A 103 -16.33 -0.58 25.02
C PHE A 103 -17.66 -1.02 24.37
N GLN A 104 -17.69 -1.06 23.04
CA GLN A 104 -18.83 -1.50 22.24
C GLN A 104 -18.62 -2.95 21.76
N PRO A 105 -19.17 -3.97 22.48
CA PRO A 105 -18.94 -5.38 22.13
C PRO A 105 -19.38 -5.72 20.71
N GLY A 106 -20.52 -5.17 20.25
CA GLY A 106 -21.03 -5.40 18.90
C GLY A 106 -20.08 -4.91 17.82
N VAL A 107 -19.42 -3.74 18.01
CA VAL A 107 -18.41 -3.22 17.10
C VAL A 107 -17.16 -4.09 17.11
N PHE A 108 -16.72 -4.55 18.28
CA PHE A 108 -15.58 -5.44 18.42
C PHE A 108 -15.78 -6.76 17.67
N PHE A 109 -16.85 -7.49 17.99
CA PHE A 109 -17.12 -8.78 17.34
C PHE A 109 -17.45 -8.65 15.87
N GLY A 110 -18.15 -7.57 15.46
CA GLY A 110 -18.38 -7.24 14.06
C GLY A 110 -17.07 -6.99 13.30
N SER A 111 -16.13 -6.28 13.93
CA SER A 111 -14.78 -6.05 13.37
C SER A 111 -13.98 -7.35 13.25
N LEU A 112 -14.03 -8.24 14.24
CA LEU A 112 -13.38 -9.56 14.16
C LEU A 112 -13.97 -10.41 13.04
N TRP A 113 -15.29 -10.42 12.89
CA TRP A 113 -15.93 -11.09 11.77
C TRP A 113 -15.49 -10.50 10.43
N GLY A 114 -15.44 -9.17 10.35
CA GLY A 114 -14.93 -8.47 9.18
C GLY A 114 -13.47 -8.83 8.84
N LEU A 115 -12.61 -9.02 9.86
CA LEU A 115 -11.23 -9.49 9.66
C LEU A 115 -11.19 -10.92 9.11
N LEU A 116 -12.07 -11.81 9.57
CA LEU A 116 -12.15 -13.18 9.04
C LEU A 116 -12.62 -13.21 7.58
N ALA A 117 -13.65 -12.43 7.26
CA ALA A 117 -14.19 -12.34 5.91
C ALA A 117 -13.32 -11.51 4.96
N GLN A 118 -12.69 -10.46 5.47
CA GLN A 118 -11.82 -9.49 4.78
C GLN A 118 -12.33 -9.10 3.39
N LYS A 119 -13.49 -8.48 3.36
CA LYS A 119 -14.08 -7.91 2.15
C LYS A 119 -13.86 -6.40 2.18
N ARG A 120 -12.69 -5.92 1.78
CA ARG A 120 -12.34 -4.48 1.80
C ARG A 120 -12.42 -3.85 3.20
N LEU A 121 -11.94 -4.58 4.23
CA LEU A 121 -11.95 -4.04 5.58
C LEU A 121 -10.69 -3.21 5.86
N TRP A 122 -10.86 -1.94 6.17
CA TRP A 122 -9.81 -0.98 6.53
C TRP A 122 -8.61 -1.01 5.56
N THR A 123 -7.49 -0.46 5.96
CA THR A 123 -6.23 -0.54 5.24
C THR A 123 -5.70 -1.98 5.12
N LEU A 124 -6.13 -2.88 6.00
CA LEU A 124 -5.62 -4.27 6.07
C LEU A 124 -5.96 -5.13 4.85
N TRP A 125 -6.84 -4.66 3.96
CA TRP A 125 -7.20 -5.33 2.71
C TRP A 125 -5.97 -5.71 1.87
N PHE A 126 -4.96 -4.84 1.84
CA PHE A 126 -3.73 -5.05 1.07
C PHE A 126 -2.89 -6.20 1.65
N ILE A 127 -2.77 -6.29 2.99
CA ILE A 127 -1.97 -7.34 3.64
C ILE A 127 -2.58 -8.72 3.36
N ALA A 128 -3.91 -8.82 3.41
CA ALA A 128 -4.63 -10.03 3.07
C ALA A 128 -4.46 -10.40 1.58
N CYS A 129 -4.63 -9.44 0.68
CA CYS A 129 -4.36 -9.62 -0.75
C CYS A 129 -2.92 -10.06 -1.00
N LEU A 130 -1.94 -9.41 -0.37
CA LEU A 130 -0.52 -9.74 -0.52
C LEU A 130 -0.20 -11.17 -0.09
N PHE A 131 -0.84 -11.67 0.97
CA PHE A 131 -0.69 -13.05 1.40
C PHE A 131 -1.10 -14.02 0.29
N TRP A 132 -2.31 -13.87 -0.24
CA TRP A 132 -2.83 -14.73 -1.30
C TRP A 132 -2.08 -14.55 -2.63
N LEU A 133 -1.67 -13.34 -2.97
CA LEU A 133 -0.87 -13.09 -4.17
C LEU A 133 0.46 -13.84 -4.14
N ASN A 134 1.11 -13.93 -2.98
CA ASN A 134 2.32 -14.74 -2.82
C ASN A 134 2.06 -16.24 -3.03
N ILE A 135 0.94 -16.77 -2.52
CA ILE A 135 0.57 -18.17 -2.69
C ILE A 135 0.22 -18.44 -4.16
N LEU A 136 -0.60 -17.59 -4.76
CA LEU A 136 -0.98 -17.69 -6.17
C LEU A 136 0.25 -17.70 -7.08
N PHE A 137 1.18 -16.76 -6.88
CA PHE A 137 2.38 -16.69 -7.69
C PHE A 137 3.32 -17.88 -7.47
N TYR A 138 3.45 -18.34 -6.22
CA TYR A 138 4.20 -19.59 -5.93
C TYR A 138 3.63 -20.76 -6.73
N THR A 139 2.31 -20.93 -6.73
CA THR A 139 1.61 -22.00 -7.48
C THR A 139 1.84 -21.87 -8.98
N ILE A 140 1.70 -20.66 -9.53
CA ILE A 140 1.98 -20.41 -10.95
C ILE A 140 3.40 -20.81 -11.33
N VAL A 141 4.41 -20.40 -10.53
CA VAL A 141 5.83 -20.74 -10.82
C VAL A 141 6.07 -22.25 -10.73
N ARG A 142 5.39 -22.96 -9.82
CA ARG A 142 5.51 -24.42 -9.69
C ARG A 142 4.87 -25.17 -10.84
N LEU A 143 3.73 -24.70 -11.33
CA LEU A 143 2.98 -25.35 -12.41
C LEU A 143 3.49 -25.00 -13.82
N THR A 144 4.20 -23.86 -13.96
CA THR A 144 4.67 -23.38 -15.27
C THR A 144 6.18 -23.54 -15.40
N LYS A 145 6.64 -24.30 -16.41
CA LYS A 145 8.07 -24.49 -16.67
C LYS A 145 8.68 -23.37 -17.55
N SER A 146 7.87 -22.77 -18.40
CA SER A 146 8.29 -21.75 -19.38
C SER A 146 7.87 -20.35 -18.93
N GLU A 147 8.77 -19.36 -19.06
CA GLU A 147 8.44 -17.95 -18.79
C GLU A 147 7.34 -17.42 -19.74
N LYS A 148 7.29 -17.91 -20.98
CA LYS A 148 6.23 -17.53 -21.93
C LYS A 148 4.86 -18.01 -21.46
N ILE A 149 4.77 -19.25 -20.97
CA ILE A 149 3.53 -19.80 -20.40
C ILE A 149 3.14 -19.02 -19.13
N ARG A 150 4.12 -18.72 -18.29
CA ARG A 150 3.88 -17.92 -17.06
C ARG A 150 3.35 -16.53 -17.38
N ALA A 151 3.94 -15.84 -18.34
CA ALA A 151 3.47 -14.55 -18.81
C ALA A 151 2.04 -14.63 -19.34
N ALA A 152 1.72 -15.65 -20.14
CA ALA A 152 0.36 -15.87 -20.65
C ALA A 152 -0.64 -16.12 -19.51
N VAL A 153 -0.31 -16.97 -18.53
CA VAL A 153 -1.17 -17.22 -17.36
C VAL A 153 -1.41 -15.93 -16.56
N VAL A 154 -0.37 -15.15 -16.31
CA VAL A 154 -0.48 -13.85 -15.62
C VAL A 154 -1.39 -12.90 -16.40
N ALA A 155 -1.23 -12.79 -17.71
CA ALA A 155 -2.05 -11.92 -18.56
C ALA A 155 -3.52 -12.36 -18.58
N ILE A 156 -3.79 -13.66 -18.68
CA ILE A 156 -5.14 -14.23 -18.66
C ILE A 156 -5.81 -13.96 -17.32
N LEU A 157 -5.13 -14.21 -16.20
CA LEU A 157 -5.69 -13.95 -14.86
C LEU A 157 -5.95 -12.46 -14.63
N ALA A 158 -5.04 -11.57 -15.07
CA ALA A 158 -5.25 -10.13 -14.98
C ALA A 158 -6.47 -9.67 -15.79
N ALA A 159 -6.60 -10.16 -17.03
CA ALA A 159 -7.76 -9.88 -17.88
C ALA A 159 -9.06 -10.41 -17.24
N ALA A 160 -9.04 -11.62 -16.69
CA ALA A 160 -10.19 -12.20 -15.98
C ALA A 160 -10.59 -11.33 -14.76
N GLY A 161 -9.63 -10.82 -13.98
CA GLY A 161 -9.91 -9.93 -12.85
C GLY A 161 -10.56 -8.61 -13.29
N ILE A 162 -10.09 -8.02 -14.39
CA ILE A 162 -10.66 -6.79 -14.95
C ILE A 162 -12.07 -7.04 -15.48
N ILE A 163 -12.28 -8.14 -16.22
CA ILE A 163 -13.60 -8.54 -16.75
C ILE A 163 -14.57 -8.80 -15.59
N TYR A 164 -14.15 -9.56 -14.58
CA TYR A 164 -14.95 -9.84 -13.40
C TYR A 164 -15.50 -8.56 -12.76
N TYR A 165 -14.63 -7.57 -12.56
CA TYR A 165 -15.04 -6.28 -12.02
C TYR A 165 -15.99 -5.52 -12.95
N LYS A 166 -15.68 -5.44 -14.27
CA LYS A 166 -16.55 -4.76 -15.25
C LYS A 166 -17.93 -5.38 -15.37
N MET A 167 -18.08 -6.66 -15.05
CA MET A 167 -19.36 -7.37 -14.98
C MET A 167 -20.10 -7.18 -13.64
N GLY A 168 -19.62 -6.29 -12.77
CA GLY A 168 -20.23 -6.03 -11.47
C GLY A 168 -19.90 -7.07 -10.41
N GLY A 169 -18.78 -7.78 -10.55
CA GLY A 169 -18.34 -8.79 -9.60
C GLY A 169 -18.18 -8.23 -8.17
N ALA A 170 -18.76 -8.92 -7.19
CA ALA A 170 -18.67 -8.53 -5.78
C ALA A 170 -17.27 -8.75 -5.21
N ALA A 171 -16.91 -7.99 -4.16
CA ALA A 171 -15.66 -8.20 -3.43
C ALA A 171 -15.58 -9.64 -2.88
N LEU A 172 -14.54 -10.36 -3.27
CA LEU A 172 -14.29 -11.72 -2.80
C LEU A 172 -13.63 -11.71 -1.41
N ILE A 173 -13.82 -12.81 -0.69
CA ILE A 173 -13.19 -13.05 0.60
C ILE A 173 -11.66 -12.90 0.44
N TRP A 174 -11.03 -12.22 1.41
CA TRP A 174 -9.58 -11.98 1.45
C TRP A 174 -9.05 -11.20 0.25
N ASN A 175 -9.93 -10.49 -0.46
CA ASN A 175 -9.59 -9.66 -1.63
C ASN A 175 -8.84 -10.44 -2.72
N VAL A 176 -9.22 -11.70 -2.94
CA VAL A 176 -8.61 -12.58 -3.94
C VAL A 176 -8.85 -12.05 -5.36
N ASP A 177 -9.96 -11.35 -5.59
CA ASP A 177 -10.25 -10.65 -6.85
C ASP A 177 -9.19 -9.61 -7.19
N VAL A 178 -8.67 -8.87 -6.20
CA VAL A 178 -7.56 -7.91 -6.39
C VAL A 178 -6.26 -8.63 -6.74
N CYS A 179 -6.05 -9.87 -6.25
CA CYS A 179 -4.82 -10.60 -6.56
C CYS A 179 -4.63 -10.77 -8.06
N PHE A 180 -5.70 -10.96 -8.83
CA PHE A 180 -5.61 -11.16 -10.27
C PHE A 180 -5.09 -9.93 -11.00
N THR A 181 -5.59 -8.76 -10.65
CA THR A 181 -5.16 -7.49 -11.26
C THR A 181 -3.83 -6.96 -10.70
N ALA A 182 -3.46 -7.36 -9.49
CA ALA A 182 -2.15 -7.06 -8.88
C ALA A 182 -1.02 -7.98 -9.39
N LEU A 183 -1.37 -9.16 -9.92
CA LEU A 183 -0.43 -10.20 -10.34
C LEU A 183 0.60 -9.72 -11.39
N PRO A 184 0.28 -8.89 -12.40
CA PRO A 184 1.26 -8.36 -13.33
C PRO A 184 2.39 -7.57 -12.66
N PHE A 185 2.09 -6.76 -11.66
CA PHE A 185 3.10 -5.99 -10.93
C PHE A 185 4.06 -6.90 -10.18
N PHE A 186 3.51 -7.91 -9.51
CA PHE A 186 4.30 -8.91 -8.80
C PHE A 186 5.20 -9.70 -9.77
N TYR A 187 4.65 -10.14 -10.90
CA TYR A 187 5.38 -10.90 -11.92
C TYR A 187 6.51 -10.09 -12.56
N VAL A 188 6.24 -8.84 -12.93
CA VAL A 188 7.29 -7.96 -13.51
C VAL A 188 8.37 -7.68 -12.48
N GLY A 189 8.02 -7.48 -11.20
CA GLY A 189 9.00 -7.38 -10.12
C GLY A 189 9.90 -8.61 -10.02
N TYR A 190 9.32 -9.80 -10.06
CA TYR A 190 10.06 -11.07 -10.12
C TYR A 190 10.99 -11.18 -11.33
N LEU A 191 10.51 -10.82 -12.52
CA LEU A 191 11.33 -10.82 -13.74
C LEU A 191 12.48 -9.82 -13.63
N CYS A 192 12.22 -8.61 -13.18
CA CYS A 192 13.24 -7.58 -12.99
C CYS A 192 14.37 -8.07 -12.06
N ARG A 193 14.04 -8.79 -10.99
CA ARG A 193 15.05 -9.40 -10.12
C ARG A 193 15.81 -10.53 -10.79
N LYS A 194 15.10 -11.40 -11.50
CA LYS A 194 15.67 -12.57 -12.19
C LYS A 194 16.66 -12.17 -13.28
N THR A 195 16.37 -11.11 -14.02
CA THR A 195 17.16 -10.62 -15.16
C THR A 195 18.16 -9.53 -14.78
N ASP A 196 18.15 -9.10 -13.51
CA ASP A 196 18.90 -7.92 -13.06
C ASP A 196 18.57 -6.63 -13.83
N PHE A 197 17.33 -6.55 -14.34
CA PHE A 197 16.87 -5.47 -15.21
C PHE A 197 16.98 -4.09 -14.56
N VAL A 198 16.60 -3.99 -13.29
CA VAL A 198 16.62 -2.71 -12.55
C VAL A 198 18.04 -2.13 -12.50
N ASN A 199 19.04 -2.93 -12.14
CA ASN A 199 20.41 -2.43 -12.10
C ASN A 199 20.91 -2.07 -13.50
N ARG A 200 20.78 -2.99 -14.47
CA ARG A 200 21.38 -2.83 -15.80
C ARG A 200 20.79 -1.69 -16.63
N TYR A 201 19.45 -1.53 -16.59
CA TYR A 201 18.74 -0.67 -17.53
C TYR A 201 18.11 0.56 -16.89
N ILE A 202 17.98 0.59 -15.56
CA ILE A 202 17.36 1.70 -14.84
C ILE A 202 18.40 2.46 -14.02
N LEU A 203 19.06 1.83 -13.05
CA LEU A 203 19.92 2.51 -12.10
C LEU A 203 21.29 2.91 -12.69
N PHE A 204 21.88 2.09 -13.56
CA PHE A 204 23.15 2.37 -14.22
C PHE A 204 22.99 3.02 -15.60
N ALA A 205 21.76 3.36 -16.00
CA ALA A 205 21.53 4.04 -17.27
C ALA A 205 22.19 5.44 -17.26
N LYS A 206 22.91 5.77 -18.35
CA LYS A 206 23.58 7.08 -18.54
C LYS A 206 22.62 8.26 -18.39
N TYR A 207 21.38 8.09 -18.85
CA TYR A 207 20.34 9.12 -18.87
C TYR A 207 19.24 8.86 -17.85
N LYS A 208 19.54 8.24 -16.69
CA LYS A 208 18.54 7.86 -15.70
C LYS A 208 17.63 9.01 -15.24
N TRP A 209 18.16 10.23 -15.16
CA TRP A 209 17.36 11.41 -14.77
C TRP A 209 16.39 11.86 -15.88
N GLY A 210 16.80 11.75 -17.15
CA GLY A 210 15.88 11.93 -18.27
C GLY A 210 14.78 10.86 -18.28
N MET A 211 15.14 9.61 -17.99
CA MET A 211 14.17 8.53 -17.82
C MET A 211 13.22 8.80 -16.63
N PHE A 212 13.72 9.31 -15.51
CA PHE A 212 12.89 9.71 -14.37
C PHE A 212 11.82 10.71 -14.77
N VAL A 213 12.22 11.81 -15.43
CA VAL A 213 11.26 12.82 -15.91
C VAL A 213 10.28 12.21 -16.93
N GLY A 214 10.78 11.41 -17.87
CA GLY A 214 9.93 10.72 -18.85
C GLY A 214 8.92 9.78 -18.21
N PHE A 215 9.30 9.03 -17.19
CA PHE A 215 8.40 8.14 -16.47
C PHE A 215 7.37 8.91 -15.65
N ILE A 216 7.74 10.01 -14.98
CA ILE A 216 6.77 10.86 -14.28
C ILE A 216 5.76 11.45 -15.26
N LEU A 217 6.23 11.99 -16.39
CA LEU A 217 5.34 12.53 -17.42
C LEU A 217 4.41 11.45 -17.98
N LEU A 218 4.93 10.26 -18.24
CA LEU A 218 4.14 9.14 -18.76
C LEU A 218 3.08 8.68 -17.75
N ASP A 219 3.42 8.59 -16.46
CA ASP A 219 2.45 8.29 -15.40
C ASP A 219 1.34 9.34 -15.34
N VAL A 220 1.71 10.62 -15.24
CA VAL A 220 0.75 11.72 -15.15
C VAL A 220 -0.16 11.76 -16.41
N VAL A 221 0.42 11.69 -17.60
CA VAL A 221 -0.37 11.75 -18.86
C VAL A 221 -1.29 10.55 -18.98
N ALA A 222 -0.78 9.32 -18.78
CA ALA A 222 -1.60 8.12 -18.89
C ALA A 222 -2.76 8.13 -17.89
N THR A 223 -2.51 8.60 -16.69
CA THR A 223 -3.49 8.64 -15.61
C THR A 223 -4.53 9.73 -15.83
N LEU A 224 -4.11 10.94 -16.24
CA LEU A 224 -5.04 12.03 -16.55
C LEU A 224 -5.91 11.71 -17.77
N VAL A 225 -5.32 11.12 -18.83
CA VAL A 225 -6.09 10.66 -20.01
C VAL A 225 -7.10 9.59 -19.58
N ASN A 226 -6.69 8.62 -18.78
CA ASN A 226 -7.61 7.58 -18.27
C ASN A 226 -8.76 8.19 -17.48
N TYR A 227 -8.47 9.13 -16.57
CA TYR A 227 -9.46 9.80 -15.75
C TYR A 227 -10.42 10.65 -16.60
N ASN A 228 -9.91 11.45 -17.54
CA ASN A 228 -10.74 12.27 -18.42
C ASN A 228 -11.67 11.45 -19.33
N LEU A 229 -11.24 10.26 -19.76
CA LEU A 229 -12.04 9.39 -20.63
C LEU A 229 -13.07 8.55 -19.86
N THR A 230 -12.80 8.21 -18.60
CA THR A 230 -13.61 7.22 -17.86
C THR A 230 -14.21 7.72 -16.55
N GLY A 231 -13.76 8.87 -16.05
CA GLY A 231 -14.06 9.32 -14.69
C GLY A 231 -13.43 8.46 -13.59
N GLN A 232 -12.55 7.49 -13.96
CA GLN A 232 -11.94 6.54 -13.03
C GLN A 232 -10.43 6.67 -13.06
N PHE A 233 -9.81 6.45 -11.90
CA PHE A 233 -8.38 6.26 -11.73
C PHE A 233 -8.11 4.90 -11.09
N LEU A 234 -6.86 4.48 -11.03
CA LEU A 234 -6.53 3.21 -10.40
C LEU A 234 -6.81 3.27 -8.90
N GLU A 235 -7.76 2.47 -8.47
CA GLU A 235 -8.04 2.24 -7.07
C GLU A 235 -8.28 0.75 -6.81
N PHE A 236 -7.30 0.07 -6.22
CA PHE A 236 -7.41 -1.36 -5.92
C PHE A 236 -8.48 -1.68 -4.88
N PHE A 237 -8.68 -0.81 -3.91
CA PHE A 237 -9.71 -1.00 -2.89
C PHE A 237 -11.11 -1.05 -3.51
N GLY A 238 -11.43 -0.12 -4.40
CA GLY A 238 -12.69 -0.07 -5.16
C GLY A 238 -12.68 -0.90 -6.44
N CYS A 239 -11.55 -1.54 -6.79
CA CYS A 239 -11.35 -2.24 -8.06
C CYS A 239 -11.59 -1.37 -9.29
N GLN A 240 -11.29 -0.09 -9.22
CA GLN A 240 -11.45 0.85 -10.33
C GLN A 240 -10.19 0.84 -11.19
N TYR A 241 -10.33 0.61 -12.47
CA TYR A 241 -9.18 0.51 -13.39
C TYR A 241 -9.32 1.40 -14.63
N GLY A 242 -10.50 1.93 -14.90
CA GLY A 242 -10.77 2.69 -16.13
C GLY A 242 -10.37 1.89 -17.36
N ILE A 243 -9.52 2.49 -18.23
CA ILE A 243 -8.86 1.81 -19.35
C ILE A 243 -7.62 1.09 -18.83
N ALA A 244 -7.71 -0.22 -18.64
CA ALA A 244 -6.69 -1.03 -17.98
C ALA A 244 -5.28 -0.85 -18.58
N VAL A 245 -5.16 -0.72 -19.91
CA VAL A 245 -3.86 -0.52 -20.59
C VAL A 245 -3.21 0.77 -20.11
N LEU A 246 -3.93 1.88 -20.07
CA LEU A 246 -3.42 3.17 -19.57
C LEU A 246 -3.04 3.09 -18.10
N THR A 247 -3.86 2.39 -17.30
CA THR A 247 -3.59 2.14 -15.89
C THR A 247 -2.27 1.39 -15.68
N TYR A 248 -2.03 0.29 -16.40
CA TYR A 248 -0.78 -0.46 -16.27
C TYR A 248 0.43 0.33 -16.77
N ILE A 249 0.30 1.08 -17.88
CA ILE A 249 1.37 1.94 -18.41
C ILE A 249 1.75 3.00 -17.36
N GLY A 250 0.80 3.76 -16.84
CA GLY A 250 1.04 4.77 -15.81
C GLY A 250 1.66 4.16 -14.55
N ALA A 251 1.09 3.06 -14.05
CA ALA A 251 1.57 2.40 -12.85
C ALA A 251 3.03 1.91 -12.99
N PHE A 252 3.40 1.28 -14.10
CA PHE A 252 4.79 0.86 -14.32
C PHE A 252 5.72 2.06 -14.50
N ALA A 253 5.28 3.12 -15.16
CA ALA A 253 6.04 4.35 -15.28
C ALA A 253 6.32 4.95 -13.89
N GLY A 254 5.29 5.13 -13.04
CA GLY A 254 5.45 5.59 -11.67
C GLY A 254 6.36 4.69 -10.82
N ILE A 255 6.24 3.35 -10.97
CA ILE A 255 7.13 2.39 -10.30
C ILE A 255 8.59 2.64 -10.67
N PHE A 256 8.93 2.74 -11.96
CA PHE A 256 10.32 2.94 -12.39
C PHE A 256 10.85 4.32 -12.02
N ALA A 257 10.02 5.35 -12.04
CA ALA A 257 10.39 6.65 -11.52
C ALA A 257 10.75 6.58 -10.02
N MET A 258 9.92 5.92 -9.21
CA MET A 258 10.19 5.77 -7.77
C MET A 258 11.43 4.93 -7.49
N ILE A 259 11.75 3.94 -8.31
CA ILE A 259 13.00 3.18 -8.20
C ILE A 259 14.22 4.09 -8.41
N ILE A 260 14.21 4.96 -9.43
CA ILE A 260 15.30 5.91 -9.70
C ILE A 260 15.45 6.88 -8.52
N LEU A 261 14.34 7.44 -8.04
CA LEU A 261 14.33 8.36 -6.92
C LEU A 261 14.85 7.71 -5.64
N SER A 262 14.44 6.48 -5.37
CA SER A 262 14.85 5.76 -4.16
C SER A 262 16.33 5.40 -4.16
N ASP A 263 16.91 5.10 -5.32
CA ASP A 263 18.35 4.90 -5.46
C ASP A 263 19.13 6.19 -5.15
N ALA A 264 18.65 7.33 -5.61
CA ALA A 264 19.26 8.62 -5.30
C ALA A 264 19.17 8.99 -3.81
N CYS A 265 18.12 8.54 -3.14
CA CYS A 265 17.84 8.81 -1.73
C CYS A 265 18.36 7.71 -0.77
N HIS A 266 19.13 6.72 -1.25
CA HIS A 266 19.51 5.54 -0.47
C HIS A 266 20.27 5.84 0.83
N GLY A 267 20.93 7.02 0.93
CA GLY A 267 21.61 7.49 2.14
C GLY A 267 20.70 8.10 3.22
N LEU A 268 19.43 8.34 2.94
CA LEU A 268 18.50 8.99 3.86
C LEU A 268 17.93 7.99 4.87
N LYS A 269 18.53 7.96 6.06
CA LYS A 269 18.16 7.05 7.17
C LYS A 269 16.67 7.11 7.55
N PRO A 270 15.99 8.27 7.62
CA PRO A 270 14.57 8.33 7.95
C PRO A 270 13.70 7.57 6.94
N LEU A 271 13.97 7.72 5.63
CA LEU A 271 13.23 7.00 4.59
C LEU A 271 13.42 5.49 4.70
N LYS A 272 14.67 5.06 4.92
CA LYS A 272 14.98 3.65 5.14
C LYS A 272 14.26 3.10 6.38
N TYR A 273 14.25 3.86 7.49
CA TYR A 273 13.53 3.48 8.71
C TYR A 273 12.03 3.29 8.47
N ILE A 274 11.37 4.23 7.79
CA ILE A 274 9.95 4.12 7.46
C ILE A 274 9.70 2.90 6.58
N GLY A 275 10.53 2.66 5.58
CA GLY A 275 10.38 1.52 4.67
C GLY A 275 10.61 0.16 5.35
N GLU A 276 11.60 0.06 6.24
CA GLU A 276 11.87 -1.14 7.03
C GLU A 276 10.74 -1.49 7.99
N ASN A 277 9.98 -0.48 8.42
CA ASN A 277 8.87 -0.57 9.37
C ASN A 277 7.52 -0.28 8.73
N SER A 278 7.43 -0.28 7.40
CA SER A 278 6.26 0.16 6.63
C SER A 278 4.94 -0.52 7.04
N MET A 279 4.97 -1.72 7.61
CA MET A 279 3.80 -2.45 8.07
C MET A 279 2.99 -1.66 9.12
N ILE A 280 3.66 -1.06 10.09
CA ILE A 280 2.98 -0.33 11.17
C ILE A 280 2.48 1.03 10.68
N PHE A 281 3.28 1.72 9.85
CA PHE A 281 2.86 2.97 9.22
C PHE A 281 1.63 2.76 8.35
N TYR A 282 1.59 1.63 7.63
CA TYR A 282 0.49 1.26 6.77
C TYR A 282 -0.78 0.87 7.55
N ALA A 283 -0.65 0.05 8.59
CA ALA A 283 -1.83 -0.54 9.24
C ALA A 283 -2.71 0.50 9.94
N TRP A 284 -2.11 1.53 10.56
CA TRP A 284 -2.83 2.38 11.51
C TRP A 284 -3.02 3.83 11.07
N HIS A 285 -2.34 4.32 10.02
CA HIS A 285 -2.39 5.73 9.64
C HIS A 285 -3.83 6.23 9.43
N GLN A 286 -4.61 5.56 8.59
CA GLN A 286 -5.92 6.02 8.17
C GLN A 286 -7.01 5.72 9.21
N THR A 287 -7.02 4.50 9.78
CA THR A 287 -8.11 4.01 10.62
C THR A 287 -7.98 4.42 12.09
N MET A 288 -6.77 4.73 12.55
CA MET A 288 -6.52 5.05 13.95
C MET A 288 -5.88 6.44 14.12
N LEU A 289 -4.77 6.71 13.42
CA LEU A 289 -3.98 7.91 13.72
C LEU A 289 -4.63 9.20 13.20
N LEU A 290 -5.11 9.22 11.95
CA LEU A 290 -5.77 10.42 11.41
C LEU A 290 -7.02 10.83 12.21
N PRO A 291 -7.94 9.93 12.61
CA PRO A 291 -9.04 10.28 13.51
C PRO A 291 -8.58 10.81 14.88
N VAL A 292 -7.50 10.25 15.44
CA VAL A 292 -6.93 10.76 16.70
C VAL A 292 -6.38 12.18 16.53
N ILE A 293 -5.67 12.44 15.43
CA ILE A 293 -5.12 13.77 15.12
C ILE A 293 -6.25 14.79 14.92
N GLU A 294 -7.34 14.40 14.26
CA GLU A 294 -8.52 15.25 14.11
C GLU A 294 -9.07 15.72 15.46
N VAL A 295 -9.22 14.80 16.41
CA VAL A 295 -9.65 15.13 17.76
C VAL A 295 -8.65 16.03 18.49
N LEU A 296 -7.35 15.82 18.30
CA LEU A 296 -6.33 16.71 18.85
C LEU A 296 -6.47 18.13 18.28
N TYR A 297 -6.70 18.28 16.98
CA TYR A 297 -6.95 19.60 16.38
C TYR A 297 -8.17 20.30 16.97
N GLN A 298 -9.27 19.57 17.16
CA GLN A 298 -10.49 20.10 17.79
C GLN A 298 -10.25 20.54 19.24
N LYS A 299 -9.48 19.75 20.03
CA LYS A 299 -9.24 20.06 21.44
C LYS A 299 -8.32 21.26 21.69
N VAL A 300 -7.37 21.50 20.79
CA VAL A 300 -6.42 22.62 20.91
C VAL A 300 -6.84 23.84 20.08
N ASP A 301 -8.07 23.83 19.58
CA ASP A 301 -8.62 24.92 18.74
C ASP A 301 -7.76 25.28 17.52
N LEU A 302 -7.07 24.27 16.99
CA LEU A 302 -6.18 24.44 15.87
C LEU A 302 -6.98 24.25 14.58
N PHE A 303 -6.91 25.23 13.65
CA PHE A 303 -7.60 25.19 12.36
C PHE A 303 -9.15 25.16 12.45
N GLN A 304 -9.75 25.77 13.45
CA GLN A 304 -11.22 25.85 13.61
C GLN A 304 -11.89 26.90 12.72
N SER A 305 -11.13 27.80 12.13
CA SER A 305 -11.72 28.83 11.26
C SER A 305 -12.23 28.20 9.96
N ASP A 306 -13.39 28.67 9.48
CA ASP A 306 -14.02 28.33 8.20
C ASP A 306 -13.20 28.78 6.96
N TRP A 307 -11.92 29.02 7.15
CA TRP A 307 -10.99 29.48 6.12
C TRP A 307 -10.62 28.33 5.17
N VAL A 308 -11.49 28.12 4.20
CA VAL A 308 -11.35 27.12 3.16
C VAL A 308 -10.29 27.54 2.10
N LEU A 309 -9.73 28.74 2.17
CA LEU A 309 -8.83 29.30 1.17
C LEU A 309 -7.57 29.89 1.81
N GLY A 310 -6.41 29.29 1.56
CA GLY A 310 -5.12 29.85 1.95
C GLY A 310 -4.09 28.86 2.44
N GLY A 311 -2.95 29.35 2.95
CA GLY A 311 -1.82 28.54 3.43
C GLY A 311 -2.17 27.60 4.59
N GLU A 312 -3.17 27.94 5.41
CA GLU A 312 -3.64 27.09 6.53
C GLU A 312 -4.20 25.75 6.05
N TYR A 313 -4.81 25.74 4.88
CA TYR A 313 -5.32 24.57 4.22
C TYR A 313 -4.25 23.50 3.99
N TYR A 314 -3.11 23.89 3.41
CA TYR A 314 -1.98 22.99 3.22
C TYR A 314 -1.29 22.65 4.55
N ALA A 315 -1.20 23.60 5.47
CA ALA A 315 -0.61 23.40 6.78
C ALA A 315 -1.33 22.30 7.58
N ARG A 316 -2.65 22.23 7.50
CA ARG A 316 -3.48 21.27 8.22
C ARG A 316 -3.13 19.82 7.89
N PHE A 317 -3.15 19.43 6.62
CA PHE A 317 -2.85 18.04 6.25
C PHE A 317 -1.36 17.73 6.27
N LEU A 318 -0.48 18.69 5.99
CA LEU A 318 0.97 18.50 6.10
C LEU A 318 1.38 18.26 7.57
N LEU A 319 0.82 19.04 8.49
CA LEU A 319 1.05 18.82 9.92
C LEU A 319 0.44 17.48 10.36
N ALA A 320 -0.76 17.12 9.88
CA ALA A 320 -1.36 15.81 10.16
C ALA A 320 -0.48 14.66 9.64
N THR A 321 0.09 14.81 8.45
CA THR A 321 1.05 13.85 7.88
C THR A 321 2.27 13.69 8.78
N LEU A 322 2.87 14.80 9.20
CA LEU A 322 4.04 14.79 10.08
C LEU A 322 3.72 14.13 11.43
N LEU A 323 2.61 14.50 12.07
CA LEU A 323 2.16 13.90 13.32
C LEU A 323 1.89 12.41 13.16
N CYS A 324 1.25 11.99 12.08
CA CYS A 324 1.00 10.58 11.77
C CYS A 324 2.31 9.79 11.62
N LEU A 325 3.31 10.33 10.94
CA LEU A 325 4.64 9.73 10.80
C LEU A 325 5.34 9.59 12.15
N VAL A 326 5.33 10.65 12.97
CA VAL A 326 5.95 10.65 14.31
C VAL A 326 5.24 9.66 15.23
N MET A 327 3.91 9.67 15.28
CA MET A 327 3.13 8.74 16.10
C MET A 327 3.36 7.28 15.67
N SER A 328 3.40 7.01 14.37
CA SER A 328 3.73 5.67 13.85
C SER A 328 5.13 5.22 14.26
N ALA A 329 6.11 6.13 14.24
CA ALA A 329 7.48 5.82 14.68
C ALA A 329 7.53 5.52 16.18
N ILE A 330 6.83 6.30 17.01
CA ILE A 330 6.73 6.08 18.46
C ILE A 330 6.09 4.71 18.74
N LEU A 331 4.97 4.40 18.08
CA LEU A 331 4.29 3.11 18.24
C LEU A 331 5.18 1.93 17.83
N ASN A 332 5.93 2.08 16.73
CA ASN A 332 6.89 1.05 16.31
C ASN A 332 7.98 0.83 17.37
N GLU A 333 8.50 1.90 17.95
CA GLU A 333 9.50 1.82 18.99
C GLU A 333 8.97 1.15 20.27
N ILE A 334 7.75 1.47 20.68
CA ILE A 334 7.06 0.82 21.81
C ILE A 334 6.94 -0.69 21.56
N ILE A 335 6.45 -1.09 20.39
CA ILE A 335 6.30 -2.50 20.01
C ILE A 335 7.66 -3.22 20.05
N CYS A 336 8.70 -2.59 19.54
CA CYS A 336 10.05 -3.15 19.53
C CYS A 336 10.61 -3.31 20.96
N ARG A 337 10.45 -2.30 21.82
CA ARG A 337 10.90 -2.33 23.23
C ARG A 337 10.16 -3.39 24.06
N LEU A 338 8.88 -3.57 23.79
CA LEU A 338 8.06 -4.64 24.42
C LEU A 338 8.35 -6.04 23.86
N LYS A 339 9.33 -6.19 22.95
CA LYS A 339 9.66 -7.45 22.26
C LYS A 339 8.50 -8.08 21.47
N LEU A 340 7.56 -7.25 21.04
CA LEU A 340 6.39 -7.66 20.26
C LEU A 340 6.63 -7.57 18.74
N GLY A 341 7.88 -7.66 18.28
CA GLY A 341 8.26 -7.54 16.87
C GLY A 341 7.55 -8.52 15.94
N PHE A 342 7.08 -9.67 16.45
CA PHE A 342 6.27 -10.61 15.67
C PHE A 342 4.95 -10.00 15.17
N MET A 343 4.40 -9.00 15.87
CA MET A 343 3.18 -8.30 15.49
C MET A 343 3.35 -7.45 14.23
N VAL A 344 4.59 -7.16 13.84
CA VAL A 344 4.95 -6.37 12.66
C VAL A 344 5.86 -7.15 11.69
N GLY A 345 5.90 -8.48 11.83
CA GLY A 345 6.61 -9.38 10.90
C GLY A 345 8.12 -9.46 11.09
N LYS A 346 8.62 -9.08 12.24
CA LYS A 346 10.05 -9.15 12.63
C LYS A 346 10.38 -10.40 13.43
#